data_565c0e7959da6909c3ffb02845eae4dc
#
_entry.id   565c0e7959da6909c3ffb02845eae4dc
#
_cell.length_a   1.000
_cell.length_b   1.000
_cell.length_c   1.000
_cell.angle_alpha   90.00
_cell.angle_beta   90.00
_cell.angle_gamma   90.00
#
_symmetry.space_group_name_H-M   'P 1'
#
loop_
_entity.id
_entity.type
_entity.pdbx_description
1 polymer ?
#
loop_
_entity_poly.entity_id
_entity_poly.type
_entity_poly.pdbx_seq_one_letter_code
_entity_poly.pdbx_strand_id
1 'polypeptide(L)'
;MTATFELPAGLEATAPPADRDGVRLLVARSGGIEHARFPALGTFLAPGDLLVVNTSGTLAAAIDGTRSDGRAVTVHFATALDDGSWVVEVRPARGATGPVPDSRPGDVITLADDVRVALVQPHPGGQIRLWQAAVPVEGGVVAYLERHGRPVRYAYVPVPFPLADYQTVFAREPGSAEMPSAGRPFTAELVTDLVTRGIGVAPITLHTGVSSQDAGEPPQPERFAVPETTARAVNMTRAGGGRIVAVGTTATRALETAADRTGVVRGRAGWTDLVLGPDRPARVVSGLVTGWHAPGASHLDLLAAVAGADLVDRAYQEAVRARYQDRKSVV
;
A
#
# COMPACT_ATOMS: atom_id res chain seq x y z
N MET A 1 8.69 12.75 -17.39
CA MET A 1 7.42 13.49 -17.20
C MET A 1 6.43 12.47 -16.68
N THR A 2 5.87 12.73 -15.52
CA THR A 2 4.84 11.88 -14.90
C THR A 2 3.57 11.94 -15.75
N ALA A 3 2.85 10.82 -15.88
CA ALA A 3 1.58 10.74 -16.60
C ALA A 3 0.64 11.87 -16.19
N THR A 4 0.30 12.74 -17.13
CA THR A 4 -0.65 13.83 -16.91
C THR A 4 -2.01 13.42 -17.45
N PHE A 5 -2.94 13.12 -16.55
CA PHE A 5 -4.34 12.88 -16.87
C PHE A 5 -5.22 13.58 -15.85
N GLU A 6 -6.44 13.90 -16.24
CA GLU A 6 -7.45 14.38 -15.29
C GLU A 6 -8.38 13.22 -14.95
N LEU A 7 -8.64 13.03 -13.66
CA LEU A 7 -9.63 12.06 -13.20
C LEU A 7 -11.02 12.73 -13.26
N PRO A 8 -11.93 12.29 -14.15
CA PRO A 8 -13.27 12.85 -14.21
C PRO A 8 -14.04 12.61 -12.92
N ALA A 9 -14.81 13.61 -12.49
CA ALA A 9 -15.69 13.47 -11.33
C ALA A 9 -16.62 12.24 -11.47
N GLY A 10 -16.77 11.50 -10.38
CA GLY A 10 -17.62 10.28 -10.33
C GLY A 10 -16.93 9.00 -10.79
N LEU A 11 -15.61 9.02 -11.05
CA LEU A 11 -14.81 7.80 -11.22
C LEU A 11 -14.15 7.32 -9.94
N GLU A 12 -14.34 8.01 -8.83
CA GLU A 12 -13.91 7.54 -7.51
C GLU A 12 -14.86 6.46 -6.99
N ALA A 13 -14.32 5.32 -6.57
CA ALA A 13 -15.11 4.27 -5.95
C ALA A 13 -15.44 4.66 -4.50
N THR A 14 -16.71 4.57 -4.13
CA THR A 14 -17.20 4.90 -2.78
C THR A 14 -17.50 3.67 -1.93
N ALA A 15 -17.43 2.48 -2.52
CA ALA A 15 -17.69 1.20 -1.86
C ALA A 15 -16.87 0.07 -2.48
N PRO A 16 -16.56 -1.00 -1.72
CA PRO A 16 -15.98 -2.22 -2.27
C PRO A 16 -16.91 -2.88 -3.30
N PRO A 17 -16.39 -3.62 -4.30
CA PRO A 17 -17.23 -4.40 -5.18
C PRO A 17 -17.94 -5.52 -4.40
N ALA A 18 -19.12 -5.91 -4.86
CA ALA A 18 -19.88 -7.00 -4.25
C ALA A 18 -19.08 -8.31 -4.24
N ASP A 19 -18.45 -8.64 -5.36
CA ASP A 19 -17.53 -9.77 -5.46
C ASP A 19 -16.09 -9.26 -5.46
N ARG A 20 -15.23 -9.88 -4.65
CA ARG A 20 -13.83 -9.48 -4.45
C ARG A 20 -13.06 -9.39 -5.78
N ASP A 21 -13.21 -10.35 -6.64
CA ASP A 21 -12.57 -10.46 -7.95
C ASP A 21 -13.41 -9.91 -9.12
N GLY A 22 -14.64 -9.44 -8.83
CA GLY A 22 -15.57 -8.86 -9.80
C GLY A 22 -15.11 -7.56 -10.44
N VAL A 23 -13.82 -7.25 -10.39
CA VAL A 23 -13.23 -6.02 -10.91
C VAL A 23 -12.76 -6.17 -12.34
N ARG A 24 -12.68 -5.04 -13.05
CA ARG A 24 -12.11 -4.97 -14.39
C ARG A 24 -10.59 -5.04 -14.31
N LEU A 25 -9.97 -5.62 -15.33
CA LEU A 25 -8.54 -5.70 -15.51
C LEU A 25 -8.17 -5.00 -16.83
N LEU A 26 -7.25 -4.03 -16.76
CA LEU A 26 -6.62 -3.45 -17.93
C LEU A 26 -5.21 -4.00 -18.02
N VAL A 27 -4.86 -4.62 -19.13
CA VAL A 27 -3.54 -5.20 -19.38
C VAL A 27 -2.83 -4.36 -20.42
N ALA A 28 -1.76 -3.68 -20.02
CA ALA A 28 -0.93 -2.86 -20.89
C ALA A 28 0.40 -3.57 -21.19
N ARG A 29 0.72 -3.74 -22.45
CA ARG A 29 1.96 -4.34 -22.95
C ARG A 29 2.49 -3.55 -24.15
N SER A 30 3.72 -3.81 -24.57
CA SER A 30 4.29 -3.19 -25.79
C SER A 30 3.41 -3.44 -27.03
N GLY A 31 2.75 -4.60 -27.09
CA GLY A 31 1.85 -4.99 -28.20
C GLY A 31 0.45 -4.37 -28.17
N GLY A 32 0.07 -3.65 -27.12
CA GLY A 32 -1.25 -3.03 -27.01
C GLY A 32 -1.85 -3.04 -25.62
N ILE A 33 -3.11 -2.59 -25.55
CA ILE A 33 -3.90 -2.55 -24.32
C ILE A 33 -5.13 -3.45 -24.51
N GLU A 34 -5.37 -4.30 -23.55
CA GLU A 34 -6.48 -5.25 -23.53
C GLU A 34 -7.35 -5.03 -22.29
N HIS A 35 -8.66 -5.26 -22.43
CA HIS A 35 -9.62 -5.19 -21.33
C HIS A 35 -10.12 -6.59 -20.99
N ALA A 36 -10.11 -6.91 -19.70
CA ALA A 36 -10.56 -8.20 -19.17
C ALA A 36 -11.28 -8.03 -17.82
N ARG A 37 -11.61 -9.14 -17.19
CA ARG A 37 -11.98 -9.25 -15.80
C ARG A 37 -10.82 -9.85 -15.02
N PHE A 38 -10.70 -9.50 -13.74
CA PHE A 38 -9.57 -9.91 -12.92
C PHE A 38 -9.36 -11.45 -12.84
N PRO A 39 -10.41 -12.30 -12.79
CA PRO A 39 -10.24 -13.76 -12.85
C PRO A 39 -9.48 -14.27 -14.08
N ALA A 40 -9.44 -13.49 -15.16
CA ALA A 40 -8.68 -13.86 -16.36
C ALA A 40 -7.16 -13.57 -16.23
N LEU A 41 -6.66 -13.09 -15.08
CA LEU A 41 -5.24 -12.73 -14.89
C LEU A 41 -4.28 -13.83 -15.37
N GLY A 42 -4.60 -15.09 -15.09
CA GLY A 42 -3.78 -16.23 -15.48
C GLY A 42 -3.56 -16.39 -17.00
N THR A 43 -4.45 -15.82 -17.83
CA THR A 43 -4.27 -15.87 -19.31
C THR A 43 -3.22 -14.88 -19.81
N PHE A 44 -2.81 -13.94 -18.98
CA PHE A 44 -1.79 -12.93 -19.25
C PHE A 44 -0.42 -13.26 -18.68
N LEU A 45 -0.33 -14.37 -17.98
CA LEU A 45 0.91 -14.89 -17.39
C LEU A 45 1.32 -16.18 -18.11
N ALA A 46 2.58 -16.54 -18.00
CA ALA A 46 3.12 -17.78 -18.60
C ALA A 46 3.60 -18.75 -17.50
N PRO A 47 3.56 -20.07 -17.75
CA PRO A 47 4.24 -21.01 -16.88
C PRO A 47 5.70 -20.61 -16.67
N GLY A 48 6.15 -20.62 -15.41
CA GLY A 48 7.49 -20.17 -15.03
C GLY A 48 7.56 -18.68 -14.62
N ASP A 49 6.50 -17.88 -14.77
CA ASP A 49 6.43 -16.55 -14.15
C ASP A 49 6.27 -16.66 -12.63
N LEU A 50 6.71 -15.65 -11.90
CA LEU A 50 6.57 -15.55 -10.44
C LEU A 50 5.80 -14.29 -10.05
N LEU A 51 4.66 -14.47 -9.38
CA LEU A 51 3.96 -13.39 -8.69
C LEU A 51 4.58 -13.18 -7.31
N VAL A 52 4.95 -11.94 -6.98
CA VAL A 52 5.43 -11.59 -5.64
C VAL A 52 4.36 -10.77 -4.93
N VAL A 53 3.86 -11.30 -3.81
CA VAL A 53 2.70 -10.79 -3.09
C VAL A 53 3.08 -10.24 -1.72
N ASN A 54 2.37 -9.22 -1.25
CA ASN A 54 2.59 -8.65 0.08
C ASN A 54 1.71 -9.35 1.12
N THR A 55 2.31 -9.86 2.19
CA THR A 55 1.62 -10.54 3.29
C THR A 55 1.24 -9.64 4.44
N SER A 56 1.49 -8.33 4.34
CA SER A 56 1.10 -7.40 5.38
C SER A 56 -0.42 -7.36 5.55
N GLY A 57 -0.87 -7.52 6.80
CA GLY A 57 -2.26 -7.37 7.21
C GLY A 57 -2.57 -5.94 7.63
N THR A 58 -3.75 -5.48 7.28
CA THR A 58 -4.25 -4.16 7.64
C THR A 58 -4.70 -4.14 9.09
N LEU A 59 -4.34 -3.09 9.81
CA LEU A 59 -4.75 -2.84 11.19
C LEU A 59 -6.05 -2.03 11.25
N ALA A 60 -6.77 -2.16 12.34
CA ALA A 60 -7.83 -1.23 12.72
C ALA A 60 -7.19 0.09 13.22
N ALA A 61 -6.42 0.76 12.37
CA ALA A 61 -5.41 1.75 12.72
C ALA A 61 -5.95 3.15 13.09
N ALA A 62 -7.26 3.32 13.27
CA ALA A 62 -7.88 4.60 13.65
C ALA A 62 -8.63 4.46 14.98
N ILE A 63 -8.35 5.35 15.93
CA ILE A 63 -9.03 5.41 17.23
C ILE A 63 -9.42 6.85 17.53
N ASP A 64 -10.63 7.06 18.07
CA ASP A 64 -11.05 8.35 18.57
C ASP A 64 -10.47 8.61 19.95
N GLY A 65 -10.14 9.87 20.21
CA GLY A 65 -9.59 10.31 21.48
C GLY A 65 -9.89 11.76 21.79
N THR A 66 -9.41 12.21 22.94
CA THR A 66 -9.58 13.59 23.39
C THR A 66 -8.20 14.18 23.74
N ARG A 67 -7.85 15.30 23.15
CA ARG A 67 -6.65 16.08 23.52
C ARG A 67 -6.81 16.66 24.92
N SER A 68 -5.68 17.02 25.54
CA SER A 68 -5.64 17.68 26.85
C SER A 68 -6.41 19.01 26.93
N ASP A 69 -6.65 19.65 25.77
CA ASP A 69 -7.47 20.87 25.66
C ASP A 69 -8.97 20.60 25.49
N GLY A 70 -9.40 19.33 25.57
CA GLY A 70 -10.80 18.90 25.46
C GLY A 70 -11.30 18.70 24.01
N ARG A 71 -10.47 18.93 22.99
CA ARG A 71 -10.88 18.72 21.58
C ARG A 71 -10.90 17.24 21.24
N ALA A 72 -11.99 16.81 20.60
CA ALA A 72 -12.11 15.46 20.06
C ALA A 72 -11.25 15.31 18.80
N VAL A 73 -10.48 14.23 18.71
CA VAL A 73 -9.61 13.92 17.58
C VAL A 73 -9.71 12.44 17.22
N THR A 74 -9.22 12.07 16.04
CA THR A 74 -8.94 10.68 15.67
C THR A 74 -7.43 10.53 15.50
N VAL A 75 -6.85 9.52 16.11
CA VAL A 75 -5.45 9.15 15.94
C VAL A 75 -5.36 8.01 14.93
N HIS A 76 -4.63 8.24 13.84
CA HIS A 76 -4.26 7.21 12.88
C HIS A 76 -2.86 6.69 13.22
N PHE A 77 -2.75 5.39 13.47
CA PHE A 77 -1.49 4.70 13.72
C PHE A 77 -0.85 4.30 12.40
N ALA A 78 0.22 4.98 12.00
CA ALA A 78 0.84 4.80 10.68
C ALA A 78 1.82 3.62 10.65
N THR A 79 2.80 3.59 11.56
CA THR A 79 3.82 2.53 11.58
C THR A 79 4.49 2.40 12.94
N ALA A 80 4.87 1.17 13.32
CA ALA A 80 5.66 0.89 14.52
C ALA A 80 7.14 1.16 14.27
N LEU A 81 7.81 1.85 15.19
CA LEU A 81 9.25 2.11 15.14
C LEU A 81 10.03 1.06 15.94
N ASP A 82 11.35 0.98 15.68
CA ASP A 82 12.23 -0.03 16.31
C ASP A 82 12.42 0.19 17.82
N ASP A 83 12.20 1.40 18.31
CA ASP A 83 12.27 1.76 19.74
C ASP A 83 10.95 1.51 20.50
N GLY A 84 9.95 0.91 19.87
CA GLY A 84 8.64 0.64 20.44
C GLY A 84 7.67 1.81 20.39
N SER A 85 8.10 2.99 19.95
CA SER A 85 7.19 4.10 19.66
C SER A 85 6.45 3.90 18.33
N TRP A 86 5.46 4.75 18.05
CA TRP A 86 4.67 4.69 16.84
C TRP A 86 4.68 6.03 16.09
N VAL A 87 4.68 5.96 14.79
CA VAL A 87 4.32 7.13 13.97
C VAL A 87 2.80 7.22 13.92
N VAL A 88 2.27 8.39 14.26
CA VAL A 88 0.83 8.65 14.28
C VAL A 88 0.50 9.93 13.51
N GLU A 89 -0.73 9.99 12.97
CA GLU A 89 -1.33 11.21 12.43
C GLU A 89 -2.53 11.60 13.30
N VAL A 90 -2.57 12.83 13.77
CA VAL A 90 -3.70 13.36 14.55
C VAL A 90 -4.62 14.11 13.61
N ARG A 91 -5.88 13.71 13.55
CA ARG A 91 -6.91 14.30 12.69
C ARG A 91 -8.11 14.80 13.51
N PRO A 92 -8.83 15.81 13.03
CA PRO A 92 -10.09 16.21 13.67
C PRO A 92 -11.11 15.06 13.67
N ALA A 93 -11.89 14.93 14.75
CA ALA A 93 -12.77 13.77 14.97
C ALA A 93 -13.93 13.63 13.98
N ARG A 94 -14.31 14.63 13.21
CA ARG A 94 -15.42 14.57 12.26
C ARG A 94 -15.14 15.38 11.01
N GLY A 95 -15.18 14.73 9.86
CA GLY A 95 -15.39 15.35 8.54
C GLY A 95 -14.34 16.32 8.03
N ALA A 96 -13.33 16.68 8.82
CA ALA A 96 -12.28 17.56 8.37
C ALA A 96 -11.24 16.79 7.54
N THR A 97 -10.84 17.39 6.45
CA THR A 97 -9.74 16.94 5.62
C THR A 97 -8.42 17.43 6.19
N GLY A 98 -7.43 16.55 6.32
CA GLY A 98 -6.08 16.91 6.75
C GLY A 98 -5.79 16.72 8.25
N PRO A 99 -4.53 16.88 8.63
CA PRO A 99 -4.07 16.75 10.01
C PRO A 99 -4.48 17.94 10.88
N VAL A 100 -4.41 17.73 12.21
CA VAL A 100 -4.54 18.85 13.17
C VAL A 100 -3.28 19.71 13.09
N PRO A 101 -3.39 21.00 12.68
CA PRO A 101 -2.21 21.81 12.33
C PRO A 101 -1.44 22.36 13.53
N ASP A 102 -2.03 22.35 14.73
CA ASP A 102 -1.48 22.93 15.97
C ASP A 102 -0.96 21.89 16.96
N SER A 103 -0.69 20.67 16.50
CA SER A 103 -0.05 19.63 17.30
C SER A 103 1.39 20.01 17.67
N ARG A 104 1.82 19.68 18.90
CA ARG A 104 3.14 20.04 19.43
C ARG A 104 3.77 18.90 20.21
N PRO A 105 5.11 18.87 20.34
CA PRO A 105 5.77 17.96 21.28
C PRO A 105 5.21 18.14 22.70
N GLY A 106 4.93 17.02 23.35
CA GLY A 106 4.33 17.01 24.69
C GLY A 106 2.80 17.00 24.73
N ASP A 107 2.12 17.19 23.59
CA ASP A 107 0.66 17.01 23.53
C ASP A 107 0.31 15.57 23.91
N VAL A 108 -0.74 15.43 24.71
CA VAL A 108 -1.26 14.13 25.14
C VAL A 108 -2.69 13.97 24.64
N ILE A 109 -2.96 12.79 24.08
CA ILE A 109 -4.29 12.40 23.61
C ILE A 109 -4.70 11.18 24.44
N THR A 110 -5.84 11.28 25.11
CA THR A 110 -6.43 10.18 25.86
C THR A 110 -7.36 9.39 24.93
N LEU A 111 -7.09 8.11 24.79
CA LEU A 111 -7.87 7.14 24.01
C LEU A 111 -8.77 6.30 24.92
N ALA A 112 -9.43 5.26 24.38
CA ALA A 112 -10.17 4.27 25.17
C ALA A 112 -9.31 3.65 26.27
N ASP A 113 -9.93 3.19 27.36
CA ASP A 113 -9.28 2.61 28.54
C ASP A 113 -8.19 3.52 29.13
N ASP A 114 -8.37 4.84 29.04
CA ASP A 114 -7.43 5.88 29.54
C ASP A 114 -5.99 5.76 29.01
N VAL A 115 -5.79 5.08 27.88
CA VAL A 115 -4.48 5.01 27.23
C VAL A 115 -4.08 6.39 26.72
N ARG A 116 -2.87 6.81 27.07
CA ARG A 116 -2.33 8.13 26.78
C ARG A 116 -1.30 8.07 25.67
N VAL A 117 -1.61 8.65 24.53
CA VAL A 117 -0.67 8.85 23.42
C VAL A 117 0.03 10.19 23.62
N ALA A 118 1.33 10.17 23.82
CA ALA A 118 2.13 11.39 23.98
C ALA A 118 2.92 11.65 22.69
N LEU A 119 2.72 12.81 22.07
CA LEU A 119 3.47 13.24 20.88
C LEU A 119 4.88 13.68 21.31
N VAL A 120 5.91 13.02 20.74
CA VAL A 120 7.31 13.25 21.11
C VAL A 120 7.95 14.29 20.21
N GLN A 121 7.91 14.05 18.90
CA GLN A 121 8.49 14.94 17.88
C GLN A 121 7.86 14.71 16.51
N PRO A 122 7.95 15.68 15.57
CA PRO A 122 7.53 15.49 14.20
C PRO A 122 8.31 14.35 13.51
N HIS A 123 7.64 13.60 12.63
CA HIS A 123 8.24 12.49 11.89
C HIS A 123 7.84 12.52 10.39
N PRO A 124 8.80 12.49 9.45
CA PRO A 124 10.20 12.86 9.64
C PRO A 124 10.34 14.31 10.10
N GLY A 125 11.49 14.66 10.68
CA GLY A 125 11.69 15.99 11.27
C GLY A 125 11.31 17.14 10.32
N GLY A 126 10.62 18.14 10.87
CA GLY A 126 10.22 19.35 10.16
C GLY A 126 8.81 19.35 9.54
N GLN A 127 8.13 18.22 9.47
CA GLN A 127 6.72 18.15 9.04
C GLN A 127 5.80 18.06 10.25
N ILE A 128 4.61 18.68 10.18
CA ILE A 128 3.64 18.72 11.28
C ILE A 128 2.51 17.68 11.14
N ARG A 129 2.52 16.89 10.07
CA ARG A 129 1.47 15.92 9.78
C ARG A 129 1.61 14.64 10.60
N LEU A 130 2.81 14.08 10.60
CA LEU A 130 3.12 12.82 11.29
C LEU A 130 3.97 13.08 12.53
N TRP A 131 3.73 12.28 13.56
CA TRP A 131 4.37 12.42 14.87
C TRP A 131 4.91 11.09 15.36
N GLN A 132 6.14 11.06 15.84
CA GLN A 132 6.57 9.99 16.72
C GLN A 132 5.85 10.14 18.05
N ALA A 133 5.22 9.06 18.53
CA ALA A 133 4.42 9.07 19.74
C ALA A 133 4.75 7.89 20.65
N ALA A 134 4.80 8.14 21.93
CA ALA A 134 4.84 7.10 22.96
C ALA A 134 3.41 6.62 23.24
N VAL A 135 3.21 5.31 23.20
CA VAL A 135 1.90 4.66 23.39
C VAL A 135 2.05 3.52 24.41
N PRO A 136 2.10 3.83 25.72
CA PRO A 136 2.25 2.83 26.77
C PRO A 136 0.93 2.07 26.95
N VAL A 137 0.84 0.89 26.34
CA VAL A 137 -0.32 0.01 26.46
C VAL A 137 0.13 -1.43 26.71
N GLU A 138 -0.50 -2.06 27.71
CA GLU A 138 -0.24 -3.46 28.05
C GLU A 138 -0.71 -4.39 26.91
N GLY A 139 0.10 -5.40 26.60
CA GLY A 139 -0.18 -6.33 25.50
C GLY A 139 0.16 -5.79 24.10
N GLY A 140 0.66 -4.54 24.03
CA GLY A 140 1.12 -3.92 22.77
C GLY A 140 0.02 -3.23 21.96
N VAL A 141 0.45 -2.31 21.11
CA VAL A 141 -0.44 -1.43 20.35
C VAL A 141 -1.30 -2.21 19.36
N VAL A 142 -0.79 -3.24 18.71
CA VAL A 142 -1.59 -4.03 17.74
C VAL A 142 -2.81 -4.67 18.42
N ALA A 143 -2.61 -5.35 19.55
CA ALA A 143 -3.72 -5.95 20.30
C ALA A 143 -4.72 -4.90 20.85
N TYR A 144 -4.23 -3.72 21.18
CA TYR A 144 -5.08 -2.60 21.57
C TYR A 144 -5.93 -2.08 20.40
N LEU A 145 -5.32 -1.93 19.21
CA LEU A 145 -6.02 -1.54 17.99
C LEU A 145 -7.08 -2.55 17.56
N GLU A 146 -6.83 -3.85 17.74
CA GLU A 146 -7.81 -4.91 17.47
C GLU A 146 -9.06 -4.79 18.34
N ARG A 147 -8.92 -4.33 19.58
CA ARG A 147 -10.06 -4.18 20.53
C ARG A 147 -10.84 -2.88 20.34
N HIS A 148 -10.15 -1.78 20.06
CA HIS A 148 -10.72 -0.42 20.14
C HIS A 148 -10.70 0.35 18.83
N GLY A 149 -9.93 -0.13 17.85
CA GLY A 149 -9.73 0.55 16.60
C GLY A 149 -10.79 0.26 15.54
N ARG A 150 -10.69 1.01 14.48
CA ARG A 150 -11.40 0.79 13.21
C ARG A 150 -10.46 1.02 12.04
N PRO A 151 -10.77 0.55 10.81
CA PRO A 151 -9.97 0.87 9.63
C PRO A 151 -9.84 2.38 9.42
N VAL A 152 -8.67 2.82 8.94
CA VAL A 152 -8.49 4.19 8.48
C VAL A 152 -9.48 4.47 7.36
N ARG A 153 -10.17 5.60 7.44
CA ARG A 153 -11.18 6.02 6.48
C ARG A 153 -10.98 7.48 6.10
N TYR A 154 -10.94 7.74 4.83
CA TYR A 154 -10.84 9.07 4.27
C TYR A 154 -12.21 9.68 3.95
N ALA A 155 -12.28 11.00 3.82
CA ALA A 155 -13.54 11.74 3.71
C ALA A 155 -14.41 11.36 2.49
N TYR A 156 -13.80 10.85 1.41
CA TYR A 156 -14.51 10.40 0.21
C TYR A 156 -15.21 9.04 0.36
N VAL A 157 -14.95 8.31 1.46
CA VAL A 157 -15.63 7.05 1.80
C VAL A 157 -16.82 7.38 2.70
N PRO A 158 -18.08 7.33 2.22
CA PRO A 158 -19.23 7.86 2.94
C PRO A 158 -19.61 7.04 4.17
N VAL A 159 -19.39 5.73 4.13
CA VAL A 159 -19.78 4.80 5.19
C VAL A 159 -18.58 3.96 5.65
N PRO A 160 -18.55 3.50 6.91
CA PRO A 160 -17.51 2.56 7.37
C PRO A 160 -17.75 1.17 6.78
N PHE A 161 -16.67 0.48 6.44
CA PHE A 161 -16.68 -0.92 6.05
C PHE A 161 -15.93 -1.76 7.11
N PRO A 162 -16.28 -3.05 7.29
CA PRO A 162 -15.58 -3.93 8.21
C PRO A 162 -14.12 -4.14 7.80
N LEU A 163 -13.24 -4.42 8.78
CA LEU A 163 -11.80 -4.62 8.53
C LEU A 163 -11.54 -5.74 7.51
N ALA A 164 -12.43 -6.72 7.40
CA ALA A 164 -12.32 -7.80 6.41
C ALA A 164 -12.30 -7.31 4.95
N ASP A 165 -12.95 -6.17 4.67
CA ASP A 165 -12.94 -5.56 3.33
C ASP A 165 -11.59 -4.90 3.00
N TYR A 166 -10.79 -4.61 4.04
CA TYR A 166 -9.46 -4.04 3.93
C TYR A 166 -8.35 -5.10 4.08
N GLN A 167 -8.67 -6.39 3.94
CA GLN A 167 -7.69 -7.48 3.96
C GLN A 167 -7.55 -8.13 2.58
N THR A 168 -6.35 -8.56 2.26
CA THR A 168 -6.08 -9.41 1.10
C THR A 168 -6.10 -10.88 1.51
N VAL A 169 -6.23 -11.80 0.55
CA VAL A 169 -6.11 -13.25 0.81
C VAL A 169 -4.72 -13.62 1.34
N PHE A 170 -3.74 -12.76 1.10
CA PHE A 170 -2.33 -12.95 1.50
C PHE A 170 -2.02 -12.43 2.90
N ALA A 171 -2.91 -11.66 3.53
CA ALA A 171 -2.67 -11.02 4.82
C ALA A 171 -2.39 -12.04 5.92
N ARG A 172 -1.21 -11.92 6.58
CA ARG A 172 -0.75 -12.79 7.67
C ARG A 172 -0.03 -12.01 8.76
N GLU A 173 0.74 -10.97 8.39
CA GLU A 173 1.59 -10.20 9.29
C GLU A 173 0.94 -8.84 9.58
N PRO A 174 0.25 -8.64 10.71
CA PRO A 174 -0.39 -7.36 11.02
C PRO A 174 0.64 -6.23 11.12
N GLY A 175 0.37 -5.08 10.51
CA GLY A 175 1.30 -3.94 10.60
C GLY A 175 1.04 -2.79 9.64
N SER A 176 0.17 -2.95 8.65
CA SER A 176 -0.18 -1.88 7.70
C SER A 176 -1.31 -1.00 8.23
N ALA A 177 -1.15 0.31 8.18
CA ALA A 177 -2.26 1.24 8.41
C ALA A 177 -3.27 1.21 7.25
N GLU A 178 -2.79 1.03 6.03
CA GLU A 178 -3.60 0.91 4.82
C GLU A 178 -3.37 -0.44 4.13
N MET A 179 -4.38 -0.91 3.41
CA MET A 179 -4.31 -2.18 2.70
C MET A 179 -3.35 -2.12 1.52
N PRO A 180 -2.49 -3.15 1.28
CA PRO A 180 -1.80 -3.34 0.02
C PRO A 180 -2.80 -3.71 -1.09
N SER A 181 -3.56 -2.74 -1.57
CA SER A 181 -4.82 -2.89 -2.30
C SER A 181 -4.71 -3.66 -3.63
N ALA A 182 -3.54 -3.71 -4.27
CA ALA A 182 -3.34 -4.48 -5.49
C ALA A 182 -3.58 -6.00 -5.28
N GLY A 183 -3.40 -6.49 -4.05
CA GLY A 183 -3.68 -7.88 -3.68
C GLY A 183 -5.14 -8.18 -3.36
N ARG A 184 -5.98 -7.16 -3.24
CA ARG A 184 -7.36 -7.35 -2.80
C ARG A 184 -8.23 -8.18 -3.75
N PRO A 185 -8.13 -8.05 -5.08
CA PRO A 185 -8.95 -8.82 -6.01
C PRO A 185 -8.60 -10.31 -6.06
N PHE A 186 -7.50 -10.74 -5.45
CA PHE A 186 -7.15 -12.16 -5.42
C PHE A 186 -8.08 -12.92 -4.49
N THR A 187 -8.50 -14.10 -4.95
CA THR A 187 -9.22 -15.12 -4.17
C THR A 187 -8.36 -16.37 -4.03
N ALA A 188 -8.68 -17.26 -3.10
CA ALA A 188 -7.97 -18.53 -2.94
C ALA A 188 -8.08 -19.39 -4.21
N GLU A 189 -9.24 -19.35 -4.86
CA GLU A 189 -9.53 -20.06 -6.12
C GLU A 189 -8.63 -19.55 -7.25
N LEU A 190 -8.51 -18.22 -7.40
CA LEU A 190 -7.63 -17.63 -8.41
C LEU A 190 -6.16 -17.99 -8.14
N VAL A 191 -5.71 -17.93 -6.88
CA VAL A 191 -4.34 -18.32 -6.53
C VAL A 191 -4.09 -19.80 -6.86
N THR A 192 -5.04 -20.68 -6.58
CA THR A 192 -4.97 -22.10 -6.93
C THR A 192 -4.89 -22.30 -8.45
N ASP A 193 -5.72 -21.61 -9.23
CA ASP A 193 -5.68 -21.65 -10.70
C ASP A 193 -4.32 -21.19 -11.24
N LEU A 194 -3.78 -20.10 -10.72
CA LEU A 194 -2.45 -19.61 -11.11
C LEU A 194 -1.35 -20.65 -10.84
N VAL A 195 -1.33 -21.24 -9.65
CA VAL A 195 -0.33 -22.26 -9.28
C VAL A 195 -0.47 -23.49 -10.15
N THR A 196 -1.69 -23.96 -10.45
CA THR A 196 -1.92 -25.14 -11.31
C THR A 196 -1.54 -24.90 -12.77
N ARG A 197 -1.49 -23.63 -13.20
CA ARG A 197 -0.95 -23.22 -14.51
C ARG A 197 0.57 -23.09 -14.55
N GLY A 198 1.26 -23.40 -13.45
CA GLY A 198 2.72 -23.30 -13.38
C GLY A 198 3.25 -21.90 -13.09
N ILE A 199 2.41 -21.00 -12.59
CA ILE A 199 2.78 -19.65 -12.16
C ILE A 199 3.13 -19.71 -10.67
N GLY A 200 4.37 -19.34 -10.32
CA GLY A 200 4.82 -19.32 -8.94
C GLY A 200 4.20 -18.17 -8.15
N VAL A 201 4.09 -18.36 -6.82
CA VAL A 201 3.69 -17.27 -5.90
C VAL A 201 4.69 -17.24 -4.74
N ALA A 202 5.28 -16.08 -4.46
CA ALA A 202 6.24 -15.88 -3.39
C ALA A 202 5.89 -14.67 -2.51
N PRO A 203 6.03 -14.78 -1.17
CA PRO A 203 5.64 -13.72 -0.26
C PRO A 203 6.79 -12.72 0.00
N ILE A 204 6.44 -11.47 0.19
CA ILE A 204 7.21 -10.46 0.93
C ILE A 204 6.31 -9.83 1.99
N THR A 205 6.90 -9.11 2.93
CA THR A 205 6.15 -8.21 3.81
C THR A 205 6.63 -6.78 3.59
N LEU A 206 5.71 -5.84 3.43
CA LEU A 206 5.98 -4.41 3.55
C LEU A 206 4.76 -3.78 4.22
N HIS A 207 4.97 -3.15 5.37
CA HIS A 207 3.92 -2.47 6.11
C HIS A 207 3.75 -1.05 5.59
N THR A 208 2.56 -0.77 5.05
CA THR A 208 2.21 0.57 4.55
C THR A 208 1.77 1.46 5.69
N GLY A 209 2.26 2.69 5.70
CA GLY A 209 1.77 3.75 6.59
C GLY A 209 0.45 4.34 6.13
N VAL A 210 0.13 5.55 6.59
CA VAL A 210 -0.98 6.36 6.07
C VAL A 210 -0.55 7.07 4.79
N SER A 211 -1.47 7.17 3.82
CA SER A 211 -1.20 7.77 2.51
C SER A 211 -0.72 9.21 2.63
N SER A 212 0.23 9.59 1.78
CA SER A 212 0.59 10.99 1.56
C SER A 212 -0.63 11.77 1.08
N GLN A 213 -0.87 12.92 1.68
CA GLN A 213 -1.98 13.81 1.33
C GLN A 213 -1.56 14.94 0.39
N ASP A 214 -0.28 15.28 0.39
CA ASP A 214 0.24 16.41 -0.37
C ASP A 214 0.96 15.96 -1.64
N ALA A 215 0.67 16.64 -2.75
CA ALA A 215 1.39 16.42 -4.01
C ALA A 215 2.87 16.74 -3.83
N GLY A 216 3.73 15.79 -4.21
CA GLY A 216 5.18 15.94 -4.09
C GLY A 216 5.77 15.51 -2.74
N GLU A 217 4.96 15.08 -1.77
CA GLU A 217 5.47 14.44 -0.55
C GLU A 217 6.14 13.10 -0.91
N PRO A 218 7.43 12.89 -0.55
CA PRO A 218 8.10 11.63 -0.84
C PRO A 218 7.48 10.49 -0.02
N PRO A 219 7.54 9.24 -0.52
CA PRO A 219 7.11 8.09 0.24
C PRO A 219 7.84 8.03 1.60
N GLN A 220 7.08 7.80 2.67
CA GLN A 220 7.66 7.60 3.99
C GLN A 220 8.49 6.31 4.00
N PRO A 221 9.54 6.23 4.86
CA PRO A 221 10.20 4.96 5.11
C PRO A 221 9.20 3.92 5.62
N GLU A 222 9.26 2.72 5.04
CA GLU A 222 8.37 1.62 5.38
C GLU A 222 9.18 0.38 5.77
N ARG A 223 8.70 -0.34 6.79
CA ARG A 223 9.33 -1.58 7.25
C ARG A 223 9.02 -2.69 6.26
N PHE A 224 10.06 -3.43 5.83
CA PHE A 224 9.91 -4.52 4.89
C PHE A 224 10.70 -5.76 5.30
N ALA A 225 10.33 -6.90 4.73
CA ALA A 225 11.08 -8.15 4.76
C ALA A 225 10.92 -8.90 3.44
N VAL A 226 12.05 -9.32 2.88
CA VAL A 226 12.12 -10.28 1.77
C VAL A 226 12.74 -11.56 2.33
N PRO A 227 11.98 -12.67 2.46
CA PRO A 227 12.53 -13.93 2.93
C PRO A 227 13.61 -14.48 1.96
N GLU A 228 14.59 -15.22 2.50
CA GLU A 228 15.62 -15.86 1.69
C GLU A 228 15.03 -16.85 0.66
N THR A 229 13.94 -17.51 1.01
CA THR A 229 13.20 -18.39 0.10
C THR A 229 12.62 -17.64 -1.09
N THR A 230 12.06 -16.45 -0.86
CA THR A 230 11.56 -15.57 -1.92
C THR A 230 12.71 -15.03 -2.78
N ALA A 231 13.81 -14.61 -2.16
CA ALA A 231 14.99 -14.14 -2.89
C ALA A 231 15.53 -15.21 -3.84
N ARG A 232 15.65 -16.46 -3.38
CA ARG A 232 16.05 -17.59 -4.22
C ARG A 232 15.05 -17.85 -5.36
N ALA A 233 13.75 -17.87 -5.07
CA ALA A 233 12.71 -18.06 -6.08
C ALA A 233 12.78 -17.00 -7.17
N VAL A 234 12.93 -15.73 -6.80
CA VAL A 234 13.09 -14.61 -7.75
C VAL A 234 14.32 -14.80 -8.64
N ASN A 235 15.48 -15.11 -8.05
CA ASN A 235 16.72 -15.29 -8.81
C ASN A 235 16.64 -16.51 -9.75
N MET A 236 16.05 -17.61 -9.32
CA MET A 236 15.86 -18.82 -10.14
C MET A 236 14.88 -18.55 -11.31
N THR A 237 13.76 -17.88 -11.04
CA THR A 237 12.79 -17.50 -12.08
C THR A 237 13.47 -16.64 -13.16
N ARG A 238 14.23 -15.63 -12.77
CA ARG A 238 14.96 -14.76 -13.71
C ARG A 238 16.01 -15.54 -14.52
N ALA A 239 16.77 -16.42 -13.87
CA ALA A 239 17.75 -17.26 -14.54
C ALA A 239 17.09 -18.21 -15.57
N GLY A 240 15.86 -18.66 -15.30
CA GLY A 240 15.05 -19.46 -16.22
C GLY A 240 14.32 -18.67 -17.30
N GLY A 241 14.47 -17.35 -17.36
CA GLY A 241 13.80 -16.49 -18.32
C GLY A 241 12.34 -16.16 -17.99
N GLY A 242 11.85 -16.52 -16.81
CA GLY A 242 10.52 -16.16 -16.33
C GLY A 242 10.44 -14.70 -15.86
N ARG A 243 9.25 -14.14 -15.87
CA ARG A 243 8.99 -12.76 -15.43
C ARG A 243 8.80 -12.70 -13.92
N ILE A 244 9.27 -11.61 -13.30
CA ILE A 244 8.94 -11.26 -11.92
C ILE A 244 7.81 -10.22 -11.95
N VAL A 245 6.63 -10.63 -11.55
CA VAL A 245 5.44 -9.78 -11.55
C VAL A 245 5.10 -9.42 -10.10
N ALA A 246 5.34 -8.18 -9.73
CA ALA A 246 5.02 -7.69 -8.39
C ALA A 246 3.51 -7.39 -8.26
N VAL A 247 2.90 -7.80 -7.16
CA VAL A 247 1.53 -7.42 -6.82
C VAL A 247 1.58 -6.23 -5.87
N GLY A 248 1.45 -5.05 -6.44
CA GLY A 248 1.51 -3.75 -5.78
C GLY A 248 2.87 -3.07 -5.81
N THR A 249 2.83 -1.75 -5.68
CA THR A 249 4.02 -0.90 -5.55
C THR A 249 4.84 -1.27 -4.32
N THR A 250 4.20 -1.79 -3.27
CA THR A 250 4.84 -2.28 -2.05
C THR A 250 5.76 -3.48 -2.32
N ALA A 251 5.28 -4.49 -3.05
CA ALA A 251 6.08 -5.64 -3.43
C ALA A 251 7.26 -5.22 -4.33
N THR A 252 7.03 -4.28 -5.24
CA THR A 252 8.08 -3.68 -6.08
C THR A 252 9.16 -3.02 -5.22
N ARG A 253 8.78 -2.13 -4.29
CA ARG A 253 9.75 -1.44 -3.43
C ARG A 253 10.56 -2.40 -2.57
N ALA A 254 9.92 -3.41 -1.98
CA ALA A 254 10.60 -4.42 -1.16
C ALA A 254 11.65 -5.19 -1.97
N LEU A 255 11.29 -5.72 -3.16
CA LEU A 255 12.21 -6.45 -4.02
C LEU A 255 13.37 -5.60 -4.51
N GLU A 256 13.07 -4.39 -4.99
CA GLU A 256 14.08 -3.48 -5.53
C GLU A 256 15.04 -2.95 -4.45
N THR A 257 14.58 -2.87 -3.18
CA THR A 257 15.44 -2.56 -2.02
C THR A 257 16.34 -3.73 -1.64
N ALA A 258 15.84 -4.97 -1.79
CA ALA A 258 16.60 -6.19 -1.49
C ALA A 258 17.56 -6.61 -2.63
N ALA A 259 17.49 -5.93 -3.79
CA ALA A 259 18.32 -6.22 -4.96
C ALA A 259 19.63 -5.41 -4.94
N ASP A 260 20.70 -6.05 -5.38
CA ASP A 260 21.95 -5.38 -5.67
C ASP A 260 21.92 -4.66 -7.05
N ARG A 261 23.04 -4.06 -7.44
CA ARG A 261 23.16 -3.31 -8.71
C ARG A 261 23.00 -4.21 -9.95
N THR A 262 23.22 -5.49 -9.83
CA THR A 262 23.07 -6.49 -10.91
C THR A 262 21.66 -7.10 -10.96
N GLY A 263 20.83 -6.74 -10.00
CA GLY A 263 19.46 -7.26 -9.86
C GLY A 263 19.39 -8.63 -9.16
N VAL A 264 20.46 -9.05 -8.48
CA VAL A 264 20.42 -10.25 -7.62
C VAL A 264 19.74 -9.87 -6.31
N VAL A 265 18.66 -10.56 -5.97
CA VAL A 265 17.88 -10.35 -4.74
C VAL A 265 18.48 -11.19 -3.61
N ARG A 266 18.58 -10.63 -2.41
CA ARG A 266 19.01 -11.34 -1.19
C ARG A 266 17.91 -11.24 -0.13
N GLY A 267 17.84 -12.24 0.74
CA GLY A 267 16.99 -12.16 1.93
C GLY A 267 17.41 -10.95 2.77
N ARG A 268 16.45 -10.08 3.07
CA ARG A 268 16.70 -8.81 3.78
C ARG A 268 15.46 -8.33 4.50
N ALA A 269 15.64 -7.79 5.69
CA ALA A 269 14.62 -7.05 6.43
C ALA A 269 15.18 -5.69 6.90
N GLY A 270 14.29 -4.74 7.16
CA GLY A 270 14.65 -3.40 7.63
C GLY A 270 13.68 -2.35 7.13
N TRP A 271 14.19 -1.17 6.85
CA TRP A 271 13.43 -0.03 6.34
C TRP A 271 13.77 0.26 4.88
N THR A 272 12.78 0.67 4.11
CA THR A 272 12.94 1.14 2.73
C THR A 272 12.41 2.55 2.58
N ASP A 273 13.27 3.45 2.12
CA ASP A 273 12.96 4.79 1.62
C ASP A 273 13.08 4.86 0.09
N LEU A 274 13.16 3.71 -0.57
CA LEU A 274 13.41 3.63 -2.00
C LEU A 274 12.32 4.35 -2.80
N VAL A 275 12.76 5.30 -3.61
CA VAL A 275 11.97 5.95 -4.65
C VAL A 275 12.41 5.41 -6.00
N LEU A 276 11.46 4.89 -6.76
CA LEU A 276 11.68 4.46 -8.14
C LEU A 276 11.10 5.51 -9.10
N GLY A 277 11.77 5.70 -10.21
CA GLY A 277 11.40 6.67 -11.22
C GLY A 277 12.31 6.57 -12.43
N PRO A 278 12.26 7.54 -13.36
CA PRO A 278 13.09 7.53 -14.57
C PRO A 278 14.59 7.41 -14.28
N ASP A 279 15.07 8.05 -13.20
CA ASP A 279 16.49 8.05 -12.81
C ASP A 279 16.89 6.77 -12.07
N ARG A 280 15.92 6.00 -11.60
CA ARG A 280 16.11 4.74 -10.88
C ARG A 280 15.10 3.71 -11.38
N PRO A 281 15.32 3.12 -12.57
CA PRO A 281 14.44 2.08 -13.12
C PRO A 281 14.47 0.80 -12.26
N ALA A 282 13.41 0.00 -12.40
CA ALA A 282 13.35 -1.32 -11.81
C ALA A 282 14.43 -2.23 -12.40
N ARG A 283 15.04 -3.09 -11.58
CA ARG A 283 16.10 -4.02 -11.97
C ARG A 283 15.67 -5.48 -11.90
N VAL A 284 14.67 -5.75 -11.09
CA VAL A 284 14.17 -7.10 -10.80
C VAL A 284 12.76 -7.27 -11.34
N VAL A 285 11.89 -6.31 -11.05
CA VAL A 285 10.48 -6.39 -11.41
C VAL A 285 10.32 -6.09 -12.89
N SER A 286 9.75 -7.05 -13.62
CA SER A 286 9.50 -6.95 -15.07
C SER A 286 8.02 -6.84 -15.43
N GLY A 287 7.13 -6.90 -14.44
CA GLY A 287 5.69 -6.69 -14.57
C GLY A 287 5.07 -6.29 -13.24
N LEU A 288 3.94 -5.61 -13.28
CA LEU A 288 3.30 -5.06 -12.11
C LEU A 288 1.78 -5.21 -12.19
N VAL A 289 1.17 -5.82 -11.19
CA VAL A 289 -0.26 -5.71 -10.92
C VAL A 289 -0.45 -4.56 -9.94
N THR A 290 -1.24 -3.56 -10.30
CA THR A 290 -1.41 -2.37 -9.47
C THR A 290 -2.86 -1.89 -9.47
N GLY A 291 -3.25 -1.17 -8.42
CA GLY A 291 -4.44 -0.34 -8.43
C GLY A 291 -4.25 0.91 -9.29
N TRP A 292 -5.29 1.71 -9.38
CA TRP A 292 -5.27 3.00 -10.01
C TRP A 292 -4.66 4.04 -9.04
N HIS A 293 -3.88 4.99 -9.55
CA HIS A 293 -3.25 6.02 -8.76
C HIS A 293 -3.67 7.41 -9.23
N ALA A 294 -3.84 8.35 -8.29
CA ALA A 294 -4.24 9.71 -8.57
C ALA A 294 -3.20 10.45 -9.44
N PRO A 295 -3.63 11.45 -10.23
CA PRO A 295 -2.72 12.33 -10.96
C PRO A 295 -1.67 12.95 -10.03
N GLY A 296 -0.40 12.95 -10.46
CA GLY A 296 0.70 13.53 -9.67
C GLY A 296 1.18 12.68 -8.49
N ALA A 297 0.62 11.51 -8.24
CA ALA A 297 1.12 10.60 -7.21
C ALA A 297 2.49 10.04 -7.59
N SER A 298 3.42 9.96 -6.63
CA SER A 298 4.77 9.38 -6.79
C SER A 298 4.75 7.91 -7.27
N HIS A 299 3.63 7.23 -7.09
CA HIS A 299 3.40 5.88 -7.62
C HIS A 299 3.46 5.81 -9.15
N LEU A 300 3.09 6.89 -9.87
CA LEU A 300 3.17 6.94 -11.33
C LEU A 300 4.61 6.88 -11.82
N ASP A 301 5.55 7.49 -11.10
CA ASP A 301 6.98 7.39 -11.40
C ASP A 301 7.48 5.96 -11.22
N LEU A 302 7.02 5.27 -10.18
CA LEU A 302 7.34 3.85 -9.96
C LEU A 302 6.78 2.97 -11.10
N LEU A 303 5.54 3.22 -11.54
CA LEU A 303 4.97 2.50 -12.70
C LEU A 303 5.81 2.74 -13.95
N ALA A 304 6.21 3.99 -14.20
CA ALA A 304 7.09 4.36 -15.31
C ALA A 304 8.48 3.71 -15.20
N ALA A 305 9.00 3.54 -14.00
CA ALA A 305 10.27 2.84 -13.75
C ALA A 305 10.22 1.34 -14.10
N VAL A 306 9.03 0.72 -14.07
CA VAL A 306 8.82 -0.71 -14.43
C VAL A 306 8.43 -0.87 -15.88
N ALA A 307 7.49 -0.06 -16.37
CA ALA A 307 6.83 -0.27 -17.66
C ALA A 307 7.21 0.74 -18.75
N GLY A 308 7.92 1.80 -18.40
CA GLY A 308 8.18 2.95 -19.28
C GLY A 308 7.03 3.96 -19.27
N ALA A 309 7.38 5.25 -19.37
CA ALA A 309 6.42 6.34 -19.25
C ALA A 309 5.32 6.29 -20.34
N ASP A 310 5.70 6.04 -21.60
CA ASP A 310 4.76 6.02 -22.73
C ASP A 310 3.68 4.93 -22.58
N LEU A 311 4.03 3.76 -22.03
CA LEU A 311 3.07 2.70 -21.80
C LEU A 311 2.13 3.03 -20.65
N VAL A 312 2.63 3.63 -19.59
CA VAL A 312 1.83 4.10 -18.46
C VAL A 312 0.86 5.18 -18.92
N ASP A 313 1.31 6.19 -19.66
CA ASP A 313 0.44 7.25 -20.19
C ASP A 313 -0.69 6.69 -21.04
N ARG A 314 -0.39 5.81 -22.00
CA ARG A 314 -1.43 5.17 -22.82
C ARG A 314 -2.41 4.35 -22.01
N ALA A 315 -1.92 3.60 -21.01
CA ALA A 315 -2.76 2.79 -20.13
C ALA A 315 -3.73 3.64 -19.32
N TYR A 316 -3.26 4.77 -18.79
CA TYR A 316 -4.09 5.67 -18.01
C TYR A 316 -5.11 6.42 -18.86
N GLN A 317 -4.72 6.91 -20.05
CA GLN A 317 -5.66 7.52 -21.01
C GLN A 317 -6.76 6.54 -21.40
N GLU A 318 -6.40 5.28 -21.70
CA GLU A 318 -7.37 4.25 -22.07
C GLU A 318 -8.29 3.90 -20.88
N ALA A 319 -7.76 3.83 -19.66
CA ALA A 319 -8.57 3.55 -18.47
C ALA A 319 -9.57 4.67 -18.19
N VAL A 320 -9.18 5.95 -18.34
CA VAL A 320 -10.10 7.10 -18.23
C VAL A 320 -11.17 7.03 -19.33
N ARG A 321 -10.78 6.80 -20.60
CA ARG A 321 -11.70 6.67 -21.72
C ARG A 321 -12.72 5.54 -21.50
N ALA A 322 -12.27 4.41 -20.99
CA ALA A 322 -13.09 3.25 -20.70
C ALA A 322 -13.79 3.32 -19.34
N ARG A 323 -13.70 4.46 -18.62
CA ARG A 323 -14.35 4.72 -17.33
C ARG A 323 -14.00 3.66 -16.26
N TYR A 324 -12.72 3.36 -16.10
CA TYR A 324 -12.26 2.62 -14.92
C TYR A 324 -12.41 3.49 -13.68
N GLN A 325 -12.86 2.89 -12.58
CA GLN A 325 -12.99 3.60 -11.32
C GLN A 325 -11.66 3.60 -10.57
N ASP A 326 -11.28 4.76 -10.02
CA ASP A 326 -10.23 4.86 -9.03
C ASP A 326 -10.70 4.26 -7.71
N ARG A 327 -9.86 3.40 -7.12
CA ARG A 327 -10.17 2.72 -5.86
C ARG A 327 -9.21 3.09 -4.75
N LYS A 328 -8.72 4.31 -4.77
CA LYS A 328 -7.83 4.81 -3.73
C LYS A 328 -8.43 4.55 -2.34
N SER A 329 -7.87 3.60 -1.61
CA SER A 329 -8.14 3.32 -0.18
C SER A 329 -9.57 2.88 0.19
N VAL A 330 -10.47 2.60 -0.74
CA VAL A 330 -11.77 2.01 -0.42
C VAL A 330 -11.74 0.50 -0.54
N VAL A 331 -10.73 0.01 -1.21
CA VAL A 331 -10.44 -1.44 -1.32
C VAL A 331 -9.31 -1.68 -2.31
#